data_e2bdcc5c1028e3e6056ff3efe98740c6
#
_entry.id   e2bdcc5c1028e3e6056ff3efe98740c6
#
_cell.length_a   1.000
_cell.length_b   1.000
_cell.length_c   1.000
_cell.angle_alpha   90.00
_cell.angle_beta   90.00
_cell.angle_gamma   90.00
#
_symmetry.space_group_name_H-M   'P 1'
#
loop_
_entity.id
_entity.type
_entity.pdbx_description
1 polymer ?
#
loop_
_entity_poly.entity_id
_entity_poly.type
_entity_poly.pdbx_seq_one_letter_code
_entity_poly.pdbx_strand_id
1 'polypeptide(L)'
;IFSCKFIFMENNLSIVKDQFKELPNNIEAEQAVIGSILVSNEIFDDINTIIEATNFYDPMHQKIFESISSLIYKGLLANPITLKNYFEDEKDDLNVPEYLVKVTKFSTSIRQAIEYSKIIYDMFVRRELIKISEQTVDDVKVNDLDTNGQNIIEKTEKSLFDLAEKGSASSNIMKFDQALKQTIDMASAAYKNEGGIVGVPTGLRDLDYKLGGLHQSDLIIIAGRPSMGKTSLATNIAFNAAKNLQDSGKESTIAFFSLEMSSEQLSTRIISEQARISSNDIRQGRITDEQFDKFLETS
;
A
#
# COMPACT_ATOMS: atom_id res chain seq x y z
N ILE A 1 -54.80 -7.12 -48.96
CA ILE A 1 -53.76 -6.11 -49.23
C ILE A 1 -53.43 -5.46 -47.90
N PHE A 2 -52.50 -6.05 -47.15
CA PHE A 2 -51.94 -5.42 -45.94
C PHE A 2 -50.56 -4.82 -46.26
N SER A 3 -50.48 -3.49 -46.24
CA SER A 3 -49.28 -2.76 -46.41
C SER A 3 -48.53 -2.69 -45.07
N CYS A 4 -47.42 -3.39 -44.96
CA CYS A 4 -46.53 -3.33 -43.79
C CYS A 4 -45.61 -2.12 -43.96
N LYS A 5 -45.90 -1.03 -43.23
CA LYS A 5 -44.95 0.11 -43.09
C LYS A 5 -43.87 -0.29 -42.12
N PHE A 6 -42.67 -0.52 -42.65
CA PHE A 6 -41.45 -0.55 -41.83
C PHE A 6 -41.15 0.86 -41.36
N ILE A 7 -41.29 1.07 -40.03
CA ILE A 7 -40.77 2.27 -39.38
C ILE A 7 -39.28 2.00 -39.11
N PHE A 8 -38.44 2.63 -39.89
CA PHE A 8 -37.00 2.76 -39.56
C PHE A 8 -36.91 3.67 -38.32
N MET A 9 -36.66 3.08 -37.15
CA MET A 9 -36.12 3.83 -36.03
C MET A 9 -34.67 4.18 -36.37
N GLU A 10 -34.40 5.41 -36.76
CA GLU A 10 -33.07 5.98 -36.72
C GLU A 10 -32.60 5.99 -35.26
N ASN A 11 -31.78 5.05 -34.92
CA ASN A 11 -30.97 5.12 -33.71
C ASN A 11 -30.01 6.28 -33.89
N ASN A 12 -30.37 7.43 -33.35
CA ASN A 12 -29.42 8.50 -33.03
C ASN A 12 -28.44 7.94 -32.01
N LEU A 13 -27.43 7.23 -32.46
CA LEU A 13 -26.18 7.09 -31.78
C LEU A 13 -25.59 8.50 -31.71
N SER A 14 -25.94 9.24 -30.66
CA SER A 14 -25.15 10.38 -30.24
C SER A 14 -23.75 9.84 -30.01
N ILE A 15 -22.86 10.05 -30.99
CA ILE A 15 -21.43 10.01 -30.77
C ILE A 15 -21.20 10.99 -29.62
N VAL A 16 -21.05 10.45 -28.41
CA VAL A 16 -20.50 11.20 -27.29
C VAL A 16 -19.13 11.61 -27.81
N LYS A 17 -19.03 12.86 -28.27
CA LYS A 17 -17.75 13.49 -28.47
C LYS A 17 -17.05 13.33 -27.14
N ASP A 18 -16.06 12.44 -27.09
CA ASP A 18 -15.06 12.46 -26.03
C ASP A 18 -14.56 13.90 -25.98
N GLN A 19 -15.13 14.69 -25.07
CA GLN A 19 -14.44 15.87 -24.61
C GLN A 19 -13.15 15.28 -24.02
N PHE A 20 -12.04 15.60 -24.66
CA PHE A 20 -10.71 15.39 -24.09
C PHE A 20 -10.73 16.10 -22.73
N LYS A 21 -11.14 15.38 -21.72
CA LYS A 21 -11.07 15.86 -20.36
C LYS A 21 -9.58 15.94 -20.09
N GLU A 22 -9.08 17.15 -19.88
CA GLU A 22 -7.70 17.33 -19.43
C GLU A 22 -7.42 16.37 -18.29
N LEU A 23 -6.25 15.73 -18.33
CA LEU A 23 -5.84 14.83 -17.25
C LEU A 23 -5.87 15.58 -15.92
N PRO A 24 -6.21 14.92 -14.80
CA PRO A 24 -6.25 15.55 -13.50
C PRO A 24 -4.96 16.30 -13.19
N ASN A 25 -5.05 17.60 -12.97
CA ASN A 25 -3.94 18.48 -12.69
C ASN A 25 -4.36 19.62 -11.76
N ASN A 26 -3.39 20.29 -11.14
CA ASN A 26 -3.58 21.55 -10.42
C ASN A 26 -2.32 22.38 -10.56
N ILE A 27 -2.24 23.12 -11.66
CA ILE A 27 -1.07 23.95 -11.99
C ILE A 27 -0.82 25.04 -10.94
N GLU A 28 -1.87 25.60 -10.34
CA GLU A 28 -1.73 26.60 -9.28
C GLU A 28 -1.05 26.04 -8.03
N ALA A 29 -1.42 24.80 -7.63
CA ALA A 29 -0.75 24.10 -6.54
C ALA A 29 0.72 23.81 -6.86
N GLU A 30 1.03 23.40 -8.09
CA GLU A 30 2.40 23.17 -8.54
C GLU A 30 3.25 24.44 -8.47
N GLN A 31 2.73 25.56 -8.99
CA GLN A 31 3.39 26.86 -8.92
C GLN A 31 3.60 27.33 -7.48
N ALA A 32 2.62 27.13 -6.61
CA ALA A 32 2.71 27.52 -5.21
C ALA A 32 3.77 26.70 -4.45
N VAL A 33 3.86 25.40 -4.71
CA VAL A 33 4.88 24.53 -4.09
C VAL A 33 6.29 24.92 -4.55
N ILE A 34 6.49 25.03 -5.87
CA ILE A 34 7.80 25.46 -6.42
C ILE A 34 8.17 26.84 -5.90
N GLY A 35 7.25 27.80 -5.94
CA GLY A 35 7.47 29.17 -5.45
C GLY A 35 7.86 29.21 -3.98
N SER A 36 7.24 28.37 -3.15
CA SER A 36 7.54 28.29 -1.72
C SER A 36 8.94 27.73 -1.46
N ILE A 37 9.36 26.70 -2.21
CA ILE A 37 10.71 26.14 -2.10
C ILE A 37 11.76 27.18 -2.53
N LEU A 38 11.52 27.94 -3.61
CA LEU A 38 12.43 28.97 -4.10
C LEU A 38 12.60 30.15 -3.14
N VAL A 39 11.60 30.40 -2.30
CA VAL A 39 11.65 31.45 -1.25
C VAL A 39 12.29 30.91 0.02
N SER A 40 12.02 29.66 0.40
CA SER A 40 12.57 29.03 1.59
C SER A 40 12.94 27.58 1.28
N ASN A 41 14.23 27.32 1.10
CA ASN A 41 14.69 25.95 0.79
C ASN A 41 14.53 24.97 1.97
N GLU A 42 14.32 25.47 3.19
CA GLU A 42 14.14 24.62 4.38
C GLU A 42 12.92 23.70 4.30
N ILE A 43 11.92 24.10 3.52
CA ILE A 43 10.69 23.30 3.34
C ILE A 43 10.86 22.13 2.35
N PHE A 44 11.97 22.10 1.61
CA PHE A 44 12.20 21.13 0.56
C PHE A 44 12.16 19.69 1.10
N ASP A 45 12.81 19.44 2.23
CA ASP A 45 12.87 18.10 2.81
C ASP A 45 11.47 17.57 3.18
N ASP A 46 10.62 18.42 3.77
CA ASP A 46 9.26 18.05 4.12
C ASP A 46 8.41 17.79 2.86
N ILE A 47 8.57 18.59 1.80
CA ILE A 47 7.87 18.42 0.53
C ILE A 47 8.37 17.18 -0.22
N ASN A 48 9.69 16.96 -0.27
CA ASN A 48 10.30 15.83 -0.96
C ASN A 48 9.96 14.47 -0.32
N THR A 49 9.48 14.45 0.93
CA THR A 49 8.89 13.23 1.53
C THR A 49 7.52 12.89 0.96
N ILE A 50 6.83 13.84 0.28
CA ILE A 50 5.47 13.68 -0.22
C ILE A 50 5.45 13.53 -1.73
N ILE A 51 6.24 14.33 -2.46
CA ILE A 51 6.25 14.38 -3.92
C ILE A 51 7.66 14.33 -4.49
N GLU A 52 7.75 13.75 -5.68
CA GLU A 52 8.93 13.73 -6.54
C GLU A 52 8.67 14.54 -7.83
N ALA A 53 9.72 14.80 -8.61
CA ALA A 53 9.61 15.53 -9.88
C ALA A 53 8.58 14.91 -10.83
N THR A 54 8.50 13.59 -10.89
CA THR A 54 7.55 12.84 -11.74
C THR A 54 6.09 13.04 -11.37
N ASN A 55 5.79 13.57 -10.18
CA ASN A 55 4.42 13.79 -9.71
C ASN A 55 3.79 15.07 -10.29
N PHE A 56 4.59 15.99 -10.79
CA PHE A 56 4.09 17.20 -11.44
C PHE A 56 3.45 16.89 -12.80
N TYR A 57 2.42 17.62 -13.16
CA TYR A 57 1.76 17.49 -14.44
C TYR A 57 2.51 18.24 -15.54
N ASP A 58 2.93 19.48 -15.25
CA ASP A 58 3.66 20.32 -16.18
C ASP A 58 5.11 19.84 -16.33
N PRO A 59 5.57 19.49 -17.55
CA PRO A 59 6.95 19.05 -17.77
C PRO A 59 8.00 20.09 -17.36
N MET A 60 7.66 21.38 -17.44
CA MET A 60 8.54 22.45 -16.99
C MET A 60 8.69 22.42 -15.47
N HIS A 61 7.59 22.22 -14.72
CA HIS A 61 7.62 22.09 -13.29
C HIS A 61 8.40 20.84 -12.84
N GLN A 62 8.29 19.72 -13.58
CA GLN A 62 9.11 18.52 -13.33
C GLN A 62 10.59 18.85 -13.40
N LYS A 63 11.06 19.49 -14.49
CA LYS A 63 12.44 19.88 -14.67
C LYS A 63 12.92 20.88 -13.62
N ILE A 64 12.09 21.87 -13.27
CA ILE A 64 12.39 22.84 -12.23
C ILE A 64 12.59 22.14 -10.88
N PHE A 65 11.67 21.24 -10.49
CA PHE A 65 11.77 20.53 -9.22
C PHE A 65 13.00 19.60 -9.18
N GLU A 66 13.31 18.91 -10.26
CA GLU A 66 14.52 18.09 -10.40
C GLU A 66 15.81 18.93 -10.25
N SER A 67 15.84 20.11 -10.87
CA SER A 67 16.96 21.05 -10.76
C SER A 67 17.11 21.60 -9.34
N ILE A 68 15.99 21.93 -8.68
CA ILE A 68 15.95 22.33 -7.27
C ILE A 68 16.54 21.21 -6.40
N SER A 69 16.07 19.97 -6.57
CA SER A 69 16.57 18.80 -5.84
C SER A 69 18.06 18.62 -6.01
N SER A 70 18.55 18.72 -7.25
CA SER A 70 19.99 18.59 -7.56
C SER A 70 20.84 19.67 -6.88
N LEU A 71 20.36 20.91 -6.81
CA LEU A 71 21.07 22.00 -6.14
C LEU A 71 21.13 21.80 -4.62
N ILE A 72 19.98 21.49 -4.01
CA ILE A 72 19.87 21.31 -2.55
C ILE A 72 20.71 20.12 -2.09
N TYR A 73 20.69 18.99 -2.80
CA TYR A 73 21.54 17.83 -2.47
C TYR A 73 23.04 18.10 -2.62
N LYS A 74 23.44 19.09 -3.45
CA LYS A 74 24.82 19.57 -3.54
C LYS A 74 25.17 20.60 -2.46
N GLY A 75 24.23 20.90 -1.55
CA GLY A 75 24.41 21.92 -0.50
C GLY A 75 24.35 23.37 -1.02
N LEU A 76 23.79 23.58 -2.22
CA LEU A 76 23.65 24.90 -2.83
C LEU A 76 22.22 25.43 -2.63
N LEU A 77 22.07 26.74 -2.56
CA LEU A 77 20.77 27.38 -2.48
C LEU A 77 20.06 27.35 -3.84
N ALA A 78 18.86 26.79 -3.87
CA ALA A 78 17.98 26.84 -5.02
C ALA A 78 17.17 28.15 -5.00
N ASN A 79 17.45 29.04 -5.93
CA ASN A 79 16.73 30.29 -6.14
C ASN A 79 16.65 30.60 -7.64
N PRO A 80 15.83 31.57 -8.08
CA PRO A 80 15.70 31.90 -9.51
C PRO A 80 17.02 32.23 -10.23
N ILE A 81 18.02 32.75 -9.50
CA ILE A 81 19.32 33.12 -10.09
C ILE A 81 20.19 31.88 -10.31
N THR A 82 20.25 30.97 -9.30
CA THR A 82 21.06 29.76 -9.40
C THR A 82 20.47 28.75 -10.39
N LEU A 83 19.14 28.69 -10.49
CA LEU A 83 18.46 27.82 -11.44
C LEU A 83 18.59 28.29 -12.89
N LYS A 84 18.78 29.58 -13.14
CA LYS A 84 18.93 30.12 -14.50
C LYS A 84 19.96 29.35 -15.32
N ASN A 85 21.10 29.01 -14.71
CA ASN A 85 22.21 28.33 -15.39
C ASN A 85 21.87 26.89 -15.84
N TYR A 86 20.83 26.28 -15.28
CA TYR A 86 20.38 24.95 -15.67
C TYR A 86 19.47 24.96 -16.92
N PHE A 87 18.98 26.15 -17.34
CA PHE A 87 18.04 26.32 -18.44
C PHE A 87 18.59 27.21 -19.57
N GLU A 88 19.87 27.58 -19.55
CA GLU A 88 20.47 28.45 -20.57
C GLU A 88 20.59 27.79 -21.96
N ASP A 89 20.64 26.46 -22.01
CA ASP A 89 20.79 25.69 -23.25
C ASP A 89 19.44 25.32 -23.93
N GLU A 90 18.31 25.53 -23.27
CA GLU A 90 17.00 25.23 -23.84
C GLU A 90 16.50 26.41 -24.68
N LYS A 91 16.41 26.19 -26.01
CA LYS A 91 15.82 27.12 -27.00
C LYS A 91 14.29 27.10 -26.94
N ASP A 92 13.68 26.91 -25.80
CA ASP A 92 12.23 27.00 -25.69
C ASP A 92 11.79 28.47 -25.67
N ASP A 93 10.68 28.77 -26.34
CA ASP A 93 10.06 30.11 -26.45
C ASP A 93 9.66 30.73 -25.10
N LEU A 94 9.79 29.99 -23.98
CA LEU A 94 9.51 30.44 -22.63
C LEU A 94 10.78 31.03 -21.98
N ASN A 95 10.73 32.29 -21.60
CA ASN A 95 11.76 32.92 -20.79
C ASN A 95 11.74 32.36 -19.36
N VAL A 96 12.37 31.17 -19.18
CA VAL A 96 12.40 30.44 -17.89
C VAL A 96 12.81 31.34 -16.71
N PRO A 97 13.82 32.24 -16.80
CA PRO A 97 14.16 33.14 -15.70
C PRO A 97 13.01 34.05 -15.26
N GLU A 98 12.25 34.61 -16.21
CA GLU A 98 11.07 35.44 -15.87
C GLU A 98 9.96 34.60 -15.26
N TYR A 99 9.79 33.37 -15.75
CA TYR A 99 8.82 32.44 -15.20
C TYR A 99 9.15 32.07 -13.73
N LEU A 100 10.40 31.75 -13.42
CA LEU A 100 10.84 31.47 -12.05
C LEU A 100 10.57 32.65 -11.10
N VAL A 101 10.84 33.88 -11.52
CA VAL A 101 10.51 35.08 -10.73
C VAL A 101 8.99 35.23 -10.56
N LYS A 102 8.20 34.89 -11.58
CA LYS A 102 6.74 34.93 -11.48
C LYS A 102 6.23 33.87 -10.48
N VAL A 103 6.77 32.66 -10.52
CA VAL A 103 6.37 31.56 -9.64
C VAL A 103 6.65 31.87 -8.17
N THR A 104 7.74 32.59 -7.83
CA THR A 104 8.00 33.01 -6.44
C THR A 104 6.90 33.89 -5.85
N LYS A 105 6.09 34.59 -6.68
CA LYS A 105 4.97 35.40 -6.21
C LYS A 105 3.78 34.54 -5.71
N PHE A 106 3.73 33.27 -6.08
CA PHE A 106 2.73 32.32 -5.62
C PHE A 106 3.15 31.57 -4.34
N SER A 107 4.31 31.95 -3.75
CA SER A 107 4.77 31.35 -2.51
C SER A 107 3.72 31.48 -1.40
N THR A 108 3.60 30.41 -0.61
CA THR A 108 2.61 30.28 0.47
C THR A 108 3.29 29.91 1.78
N SER A 109 2.52 29.82 2.87
CA SER A 109 3.04 29.32 4.13
C SER A 109 3.50 27.86 4.03
N ILE A 110 4.46 27.46 4.85
CA ILE A 110 4.99 26.08 4.91
C ILE A 110 3.85 25.04 5.00
N ARG A 111 2.87 25.31 5.87
CA ARG A 111 1.74 24.41 6.05
C ARG A 111 0.89 24.26 4.79
N GLN A 112 0.66 25.37 4.07
CA GLN A 112 -0.11 25.33 2.82
C GLN A 112 0.69 24.65 1.70
N ALA A 113 2.00 24.84 1.61
CA ALA A 113 2.85 24.17 0.64
C ALA A 113 2.82 22.64 0.83
N ILE A 114 2.83 22.16 2.07
CA ILE A 114 2.67 20.73 2.39
C ILE A 114 1.28 20.21 1.96
N GLU A 115 0.21 20.97 2.21
CA GLU A 115 -1.13 20.56 1.76
C GLU A 115 -1.24 20.55 0.22
N TYR A 116 -0.65 21.52 -0.46
CA TYR A 116 -0.60 21.54 -1.93
C TYR A 116 0.21 20.37 -2.50
N SER A 117 1.29 19.96 -1.83
CA SER A 117 2.05 18.77 -2.23
C SER A 117 1.19 17.50 -2.17
N LYS A 118 0.34 17.35 -1.17
CA LYS A 118 -0.62 16.23 -1.12
C LYS A 118 -1.63 16.28 -2.25
N ILE A 119 -2.09 17.48 -2.64
CA ILE A 119 -2.99 17.65 -3.79
C ILE A 119 -2.29 17.24 -5.10
N ILE A 120 -1.04 17.67 -5.30
CA ILE A 120 -0.24 17.29 -6.48
C ILE A 120 -0.10 15.76 -6.53
N TYR A 121 0.20 15.14 -5.40
CA TYR A 121 0.32 13.68 -5.31
C TYR A 121 -1.01 12.97 -5.63
N ASP A 122 -2.15 13.45 -5.11
CA ASP A 122 -3.48 12.88 -5.44
C ASP A 122 -3.78 12.99 -6.94
N MET A 123 -3.45 14.14 -7.56
CA MET A 123 -3.61 14.30 -9.01
C MET A 123 -2.71 13.36 -9.81
N PHE A 124 -1.48 13.13 -9.35
CA PHE A 124 -0.57 12.13 -9.95
C PHE A 124 -1.15 10.72 -9.85
N VAL A 125 -1.61 10.30 -8.69
CA VAL A 125 -2.21 8.96 -8.50
C VAL A 125 -3.41 8.77 -9.43
N ARG A 126 -4.25 9.79 -9.59
CA ARG A 126 -5.40 9.75 -10.53
C ARG A 126 -4.94 9.59 -11.98
N ARG A 127 -3.88 10.28 -12.40
CA ARG A 127 -3.30 10.12 -13.75
C ARG A 127 -2.76 8.72 -13.98
N GLU A 128 -2.03 8.17 -13.02
CA GLU A 128 -1.51 6.80 -13.11
C GLU A 128 -2.63 5.75 -13.13
N LEU A 129 -3.70 5.95 -12.35
CA LEU A 129 -4.89 5.08 -12.41
C LEU A 129 -5.58 5.12 -13.78
N ILE A 130 -5.69 6.30 -14.40
CA ILE A 130 -6.22 6.43 -15.77
C ILE A 130 -5.35 5.66 -16.74
N LYS A 131 -4.03 5.86 -16.68
CA LYS A 131 -3.05 5.18 -17.55
C LYS A 131 -3.08 3.65 -17.41
N ILE A 132 -3.13 3.13 -16.16
CA ILE A 132 -3.27 1.69 -15.90
C ILE A 132 -4.58 1.16 -16.48
N SER A 133 -5.68 1.92 -16.32
CA SER A 133 -6.99 1.53 -16.85
C SER A 133 -7.01 1.48 -18.37
N GLU A 134 -6.46 2.51 -19.04
CA GLU A 134 -6.35 2.55 -20.49
C GLU A 134 -5.48 1.41 -21.03
N GLN A 135 -4.34 1.17 -20.40
CA GLN A 135 -3.46 0.06 -20.77
C GLN A 135 -4.14 -1.31 -20.57
N THR A 136 -4.91 -1.48 -19.49
CA THR A 136 -5.70 -2.70 -19.25
C THR A 136 -6.76 -2.89 -20.32
N VAL A 137 -7.45 -1.82 -20.72
CA VAL A 137 -8.44 -1.86 -21.82
C VAL A 137 -7.79 -2.24 -23.15
N ASP A 138 -6.61 -1.70 -23.42
CA ASP A 138 -5.88 -2.01 -24.65
C ASP A 138 -5.36 -3.45 -24.65
N ASP A 139 -4.78 -3.91 -23.52
CA ASP A 139 -4.32 -5.30 -23.36
C ASP A 139 -5.48 -6.31 -23.54
N VAL A 140 -6.70 -5.99 -23.08
CA VAL A 140 -7.89 -6.84 -23.27
C VAL A 140 -8.36 -6.89 -24.72
N LYS A 141 -8.20 -5.81 -25.50
CA LYS A 141 -8.62 -5.74 -26.91
C LYS A 141 -7.67 -6.50 -27.85
N VAL A 142 -6.43 -6.73 -27.45
CA VAL A 142 -5.45 -7.47 -28.24
C VAL A 142 -5.84 -8.96 -28.21
N ASN A 143 -6.27 -9.50 -29.35
CA ASN A 143 -6.53 -10.92 -29.55
C ASN A 143 -5.23 -11.66 -29.86
N ASP A 144 -4.32 -11.74 -28.90
CA ASP A 144 -3.11 -12.56 -28.99
C ASP A 144 -3.36 -13.92 -28.33
N LEU A 145 -3.05 -15.00 -29.03
CA LEU A 145 -3.23 -16.37 -28.54
C LEU A 145 -2.33 -16.71 -27.33
N ASP A 146 -1.27 -15.93 -27.15
CA ASP A 146 -0.30 -16.09 -26.07
C ASP A 146 -0.68 -15.30 -24.81
N THR A 147 -1.65 -14.38 -24.89
CA THR A 147 -2.08 -13.54 -23.77
C THR A 147 -3.40 -14.03 -23.20
N ASN A 148 -3.33 -14.73 -22.10
CA ASN A 148 -4.52 -15.23 -21.44
C ASN A 148 -5.04 -14.14 -20.44
N GLY A 149 -6.35 -14.13 -20.19
CA GLY A 149 -6.99 -13.17 -19.27
C GLY A 149 -6.39 -13.17 -17.87
N GLN A 150 -5.87 -14.30 -17.39
CA GLN A 150 -5.20 -14.41 -16.10
C GLN A 150 -3.91 -13.57 -16.06
N ASN A 151 -3.12 -13.58 -17.13
CA ASN A 151 -1.90 -12.77 -17.23
C ASN A 151 -2.19 -11.27 -17.22
N ILE A 152 -3.33 -10.86 -17.81
CA ILE A 152 -3.77 -9.44 -17.78
C ILE A 152 -4.15 -9.03 -16.36
N ILE A 153 -4.85 -9.90 -15.62
CA ILE A 153 -5.20 -9.68 -14.21
C ILE A 153 -3.93 -9.50 -13.39
N GLU A 154 -2.98 -10.44 -13.46
CA GLU A 154 -1.72 -10.39 -12.70
C GLU A 154 -0.90 -9.13 -13.01
N LYS A 155 -0.82 -8.73 -14.28
CA LYS A 155 -0.14 -7.51 -14.72
C LYS A 155 -0.80 -6.26 -14.13
N THR A 156 -2.14 -6.21 -14.15
CA THR A 156 -2.90 -5.07 -13.63
C THR A 156 -2.79 -4.99 -12.12
N GLU A 157 -2.93 -6.11 -11.41
CA GLU A 157 -2.73 -6.20 -9.95
C GLU A 157 -1.34 -5.70 -9.55
N LYS A 158 -0.31 -6.16 -10.26
CA LYS A 158 1.07 -5.71 -10.02
C LYS A 158 1.21 -4.20 -10.21
N SER A 159 0.66 -3.64 -11.29
CA SER A 159 0.74 -2.18 -11.54
C SER A 159 0.02 -1.36 -10.48
N LEU A 160 -1.13 -1.83 -9.99
CA LEU A 160 -1.87 -1.20 -8.90
C LEU A 160 -1.13 -1.31 -7.56
N PHE A 161 -0.52 -2.47 -7.30
CA PHE A 161 0.30 -2.69 -6.10
C PHE A 161 1.52 -1.77 -6.09
N ASP A 162 2.27 -1.70 -7.20
CA ASP A 162 3.45 -0.83 -7.34
C ASP A 162 3.07 0.65 -7.13
N LEU A 163 1.91 1.09 -7.62
CA LEU A 163 1.40 2.44 -7.40
C LEU A 163 1.07 2.69 -5.93
N ALA A 164 0.43 1.74 -5.26
CA ALA A 164 0.08 1.82 -3.84
C ALA A 164 1.33 1.83 -2.93
N GLU A 165 2.34 1.02 -3.28
CA GLU A 165 3.60 0.93 -2.54
C GLU A 165 4.40 2.24 -2.62
N LYS A 166 4.47 2.88 -3.79
CA LYS A 166 5.10 4.19 -3.96
C LYS A 166 4.49 5.25 -3.05
N GLY A 167 3.18 5.22 -2.83
CA GLY A 167 2.49 6.11 -1.89
C GLY A 167 2.80 5.84 -0.42
N SER A 168 3.13 4.60 -0.09
CA SER A 168 3.43 4.19 1.29
C SER A 168 4.89 4.45 1.68
N ALA A 169 5.81 4.43 0.71
CA ALA A 169 7.25 4.54 0.97
C ALA A 169 7.63 5.89 1.61
N SER A 170 6.94 6.97 1.24
CA SER A 170 7.18 8.29 1.83
C SER A 170 6.67 8.43 3.27
N SER A 171 5.70 7.60 3.69
CA SER A 171 5.14 7.62 5.05
C SER A 171 5.97 6.84 6.08
N ASN A 172 6.96 6.06 5.62
CA ASN A 172 7.76 5.20 6.50
C ASN A 172 8.98 5.86 7.12
N ILE A 173 9.34 7.08 6.70
CA ILE A 173 10.43 7.85 7.31
C ILE A 173 9.88 8.60 8.52
N MET A 174 10.16 8.07 9.70
CA MET A 174 9.74 8.67 10.97
C MET A 174 10.90 9.44 11.59
N LYS A 175 10.64 10.66 12.10
CA LYS A 175 11.65 11.42 12.86
C LYS A 175 11.98 10.69 14.16
N PHE A 176 13.25 10.74 14.58
CA PHE A 176 13.72 10.00 15.76
C PHE A 176 12.97 10.36 17.05
N ASP A 177 12.59 11.62 17.22
CA ASP A 177 11.81 12.10 18.37
C ASP A 177 10.43 11.44 18.44
N GLN A 178 9.77 11.21 17.30
CA GLN A 178 8.49 10.50 17.21
C GLN A 178 8.68 9.02 17.53
N ALA A 179 9.71 8.38 16.97
CA ALA A 179 10.05 7.00 17.26
C ALA A 179 10.37 6.79 18.76
N LEU A 180 11.14 7.72 19.34
CA LEU A 180 11.48 7.70 20.76
C LEU A 180 10.23 7.81 21.65
N LYS A 181 9.30 8.71 21.32
CA LYS A 181 8.05 8.86 22.06
C LYS A 181 7.22 7.57 22.02
N GLN A 182 7.07 6.96 20.85
CA GLN A 182 6.36 5.68 20.72
C GLN A 182 7.04 4.57 21.54
N THR A 183 8.38 4.52 21.52
CA THR A 183 9.15 3.54 22.33
C THR A 183 8.91 3.72 23.84
N ILE A 184 8.89 4.97 24.32
CA ILE A 184 8.61 5.28 25.73
C ILE A 184 7.17 4.89 26.08
N ASP A 185 6.20 5.16 25.21
CA ASP A 185 4.80 4.79 25.43
C ASP A 185 4.63 3.26 25.50
N MET A 186 5.29 2.51 24.60
CA MET A 186 5.31 1.04 24.62
C MET A 186 5.97 0.50 25.88
N ALA A 187 7.12 1.02 26.27
CA ALA A 187 7.82 0.61 27.49
C ALA A 187 6.99 0.90 28.75
N SER A 188 6.32 2.05 28.79
CA SER A 188 5.43 2.43 29.90
C SER A 188 4.21 1.51 29.99
N ALA A 189 3.62 1.12 28.87
CA ALA A 189 2.52 0.16 28.80
C ALA A 189 2.96 -1.23 29.28
N ALA A 190 4.14 -1.69 28.86
CA ALA A 190 4.74 -2.94 29.31
C ALA A 190 5.03 -2.94 30.80
N TYR A 191 5.58 -1.85 31.33
CA TYR A 191 5.86 -1.72 32.77
C TYR A 191 4.60 -1.77 33.63
N LYS A 192 3.50 -1.15 33.17
CA LYS A 192 2.21 -1.16 33.88
C LYS A 192 1.51 -2.54 33.88
N ASN A 193 1.94 -3.43 33.00
CA ASN A 193 1.31 -4.76 32.84
C ASN A 193 1.82 -5.81 33.85
N GLU A 194 2.56 -5.39 34.87
CA GLU A 194 3.03 -6.19 36.04
C GLU A 194 3.46 -7.65 35.70
N GLY A 195 4.28 -7.82 34.64
CA GLY A 195 4.78 -9.14 34.23
C GLY A 195 3.82 -9.94 33.35
N GLY A 196 2.74 -9.33 32.84
CA GLY A 196 1.87 -9.89 31.79
C GLY A 196 2.57 -9.96 30.45
N ILE A 197 2.05 -10.81 29.56
CA ILE A 197 2.51 -10.92 28.18
C ILE A 197 2.10 -9.64 27.43
N VAL A 198 3.07 -8.94 26.85
CA VAL A 198 2.84 -7.69 26.11
C VAL A 198 2.38 -7.95 24.67
N GLY A 199 2.98 -8.96 24.04
CA GLY A 199 2.60 -9.43 22.70
C GLY A 199 1.37 -10.33 22.70
N VAL A 200 1.05 -10.88 21.54
CA VAL A 200 -0.01 -11.89 21.39
C VAL A 200 0.50 -13.23 21.94
N PRO A 201 -0.17 -13.86 22.91
CA PRO A 201 0.27 -15.13 23.48
C PRO A 201 0.27 -16.25 22.45
N THR A 202 1.30 -17.09 22.46
CA THR A 202 1.37 -18.33 21.66
C THR A 202 0.52 -19.46 22.25
N GLY A 203 0.11 -19.33 23.52
CA GLY A 203 -0.53 -20.38 24.31
C GLY A 203 0.44 -21.42 24.86
N LEU A 204 1.75 -21.24 24.66
CA LEU A 204 2.81 -22.09 25.20
C LEU A 204 3.58 -21.31 26.25
N ARG A 205 3.31 -21.61 27.52
CA ARG A 205 3.79 -20.86 28.71
C ARG A 205 5.28 -20.54 28.66
N ASP A 206 6.13 -21.54 28.37
CA ASP A 206 7.57 -21.35 28.40
C ASP A 206 8.09 -20.55 27.20
N LEU A 207 7.40 -20.63 26.08
CA LEU A 207 7.68 -19.83 24.91
C LEU A 207 7.24 -18.38 25.14
N ASP A 208 6.05 -18.19 25.67
CA ASP A 208 5.51 -16.88 26.01
C ASP A 208 6.36 -16.16 27.05
N TYR A 209 6.85 -16.89 28.07
CA TYR A 209 7.78 -16.33 29.04
C TYR A 209 9.10 -15.85 28.46
N LYS A 210 9.61 -16.56 27.43
CA LYS A 210 10.87 -16.18 26.75
C LYS A 210 10.72 -15.08 25.74
N LEU A 211 9.61 -15.07 24.98
CA LEU A 211 9.37 -14.10 23.90
C LEU A 211 8.63 -12.84 24.37
N GLY A 212 7.92 -12.91 25.50
CA GLY A 212 6.98 -11.86 25.89
C GLY A 212 5.70 -11.84 25.03
N GLY A 213 5.42 -12.93 24.31
CA GLY A 213 4.40 -13.04 23.26
C GLY A 213 4.94 -12.70 21.86
N LEU A 214 4.06 -12.72 20.86
CA LEU A 214 4.36 -12.34 19.47
C LEU A 214 4.17 -10.83 19.32
N HIS A 215 5.20 -10.12 18.90
CA HIS A 215 5.16 -8.67 18.70
C HIS A 215 4.94 -8.29 17.24
N GLN A 216 4.42 -7.10 17.02
CA GLN A 216 4.25 -6.55 15.66
C GLN A 216 5.62 -6.36 15.00
N SER A 217 5.68 -6.61 13.70
CA SER A 217 6.88 -6.52 12.87
C SER A 217 7.95 -7.59 13.12
N ASP A 218 7.73 -8.56 14.03
CA ASP A 218 8.65 -9.67 14.23
C ASP A 218 8.55 -10.71 13.12
N LEU A 219 9.69 -11.22 12.68
CA LEU A 219 9.80 -12.41 11.84
C LEU A 219 10.28 -13.58 12.71
N ILE A 220 9.41 -14.55 12.97
CA ILE A 220 9.74 -15.73 13.78
C ILE A 220 9.87 -16.95 12.87
N ILE A 221 11.04 -17.58 12.84
CA ILE A 221 11.34 -18.72 12.00
C ILE A 221 11.34 -20.00 12.82
N ILE A 222 10.48 -20.97 12.45
CA ILE A 222 10.43 -22.31 13.03
C ILE A 222 11.10 -23.28 12.05
N ALA A 223 12.24 -23.84 12.43
CA ALA A 223 12.98 -24.81 11.64
C ALA A 223 13.10 -26.15 12.33
N GLY A 224 13.18 -27.23 11.55
CA GLY A 224 13.35 -28.60 12.05
C GLY A 224 13.39 -29.59 10.89
N ARG A 225 13.82 -30.81 11.16
CA ARG A 225 13.81 -31.91 10.18
C ARG A 225 12.38 -32.25 9.77
N PRO A 226 12.16 -32.84 8.58
CA PRO A 226 10.85 -33.35 8.20
C PRO A 226 10.22 -34.21 9.30
N SER A 227 8.90 -34.16 9.43
CA SER A 227 8.10 -34.91 10.42
C SER A 227 8.34 -34.58 11.90
N MET A 228 9.06 -33.52 12.23
CA MET A 228 9.31 -33.10 13.62
C MET A 228 8.17 -32.23 14.22
N GLY A 229 7.06 -32.08 13.53
CA GLY A 229 5.90 -31.36 14.04
C GLY A 229 5.88 -29.85 13.85
N LYS A 230 6.72 -29.28 12.95
CA LYS A 230 6.74 -27.84 12.67
C LYS A 230 5.35 -27.25 12.37
N THR A 231 4.62 -27.88 11.44
CA THR A 231 3.28 -27.43 11.06
C THR A 231 2.28 -27.57 12.22
N SER A 232 2.40 -28.63 13.04
CA SER A 232 1.56 -28.76 14.26
C SER A 232 1.81 -27.64 15.24
N LEU A 233 3.07 -27.31 15.49
CA LEU A 233 3.41 -26.20 16.38
C LEU A 233 2.88 -24.86 15.82
N ALA A 234 3.06 -24.61 14.52
CA ALA A 234 2.59 -23.39 13.89
C ALA A 234 1.05 -23.26 13.92
N THR A 235 0.31 -24.35 13.65
CA THR A 235 -1.16 -24.35 13.74
C THR A 235 -1.66 -24.12 15.16
N ASN A 236 -1.00 -24.69 16.17
CA ASN A 236 -1.35 -24.47 17.56
C ASN A 236 -1.12 -23.03 18.01
N ILE A 237 0.03 -22.47 17.65
CA ILE A 237 0.32 -21.06 17.92
C ILE A 237 -0.75 -20.17 17.25
N ALA A 238 -1.05 -20.41 15.97
CA ALA A 238 -2.03 -19.62 15.23
C ALA A 238 -3.43 -19.72 15.87
N PHE A 239 -3.88 -20.92 16.24
CA PHE A 239 -5.17 -21.14 16.89
C PHE A 239 -5.24 -20.48 18.27
N ASN A 240 -4.22 -20.67 19.12
CA ASN A 240 -4.18 -20.09 20.45
C ASN A 240 -4.14 -18.55 20.40
N ALA A 241 -3.38 -17.98 19.45
CA ALA A 241 -3.33 -16.54 19.20
C ALA A 241 -4.71 -16.00 18.80
N ALA A 242 -5.40 -16.68 17.86
CA ALA A 242 -6.73 -16.29 17.41
C ALA A 242 -7.74 -16.32 18.56
N LYS A 243 -7.75 -17.40 19.35
CA LYS A 243 -8.62 -17.56 20.51
C LYS A 243 -8.38 -16.47 21.54
N ASN A 244 -7.13 -16.18 21.88
CA ASN A 244 -6.78 -15.13 22.83
C ASN A 244 -7.21 -13.74 22.37
N LEU A 245 -7.05 -13.43 21.08
CA LEU A 245 -7.50 -12.16 20.52
C LEU A 245 -9.02 -12.04 20.58
N GLN A 246 -9.76 -13.10 20.29
CA GLN A 246 -11.22 -13.16 20.42
C GLN A 246 -11.66 -12.96 21.88
N ASP A 247 -11.07 -13.69 22.83
CA ASP A 247 -11.37 -13.59 24.26
C ASP A 247 -11.07 -12.18 24.81
N SER A 248 -10.08 -11.50 24.24
CA SER A 248 -9.71 -10.11 24.58
C SER A 248 -10.62 -9.05 23.93
N GLY A 249 -11.63 -9.44 23.16
CA GLY A 249 -12.54 -8.52 22.46
C GLY A 249 -11.87 -7.70 21.35
N LYS A 250 -10.70 -8.12 20.87
CA LYS A 250 -10.00 -7.47 19.76
C LYS A 250 -10.46 -8.07 18.43
N GLU A 251 -10.97 -7.23 17.55
CA GLU A 251 -11.25 -7.62 16.16
C GLU A 251 -9.92 -7.78 15.42
N SER A 252 -9.43 -9.03 15.36
CA SER A 252 -8.17 -9.35 14.69
C SER A 252 -8.28 -10.69 13.99
N THR A 253 -7.58 -10.85 12.88
CA THR A 253 -7.60 -12.07 12.06
C THR A 253 -6.20 -12.66 11.97
N ILE A 254 -6.10 -13.98 12.08
CA ILE A 254 -4.87 -14.74 11.83
C ILE A 254 -4.96 -15.32 10.41
N ALA A 255 -4.04 -14.96 9.53
CA ALA A 255 -3.91 -15.54 8.21
C ALA A 255 -2.90 -16.69 8.24
N PHE A 256 -3.29 -17.86 7.73
CA PHE A 256 -2.42 -19.02 7.64
C PHE A 256 -2.23 -19.42 6.17
N PHE A 257 -1.02 -19.30 5.64
CA PHE A 257 -0.67 -19.66 4.27
C PHE A 257 0.05 -21.01 4.27
N SER A 258 -0.53 -22.01 3.61
CA SER A 258 0.03 -23.36 3.52
C SER A 258 0.30 -23.75 2.08
N LEU A 259 1.52 -24.21 1.78
CA LEU A 259 1.90 -24.76 0.47
C LEU A 259 1.91 -26.30 0.44
N GLU A 260 1.83 -26.96 1.60
CA GLU A 260 1.91 -28.42 1.72
C GLU A 260 0.56 -29.07 2.02
N MET A 261 -0.31 -28.41 2.79
CA MET A 261 -1.55 -28.99 3.32
C MET A 261 -2.75 -28.19 2.85
N SER A 262 -3.83 -28.90 2.52
CA SER A 262 -5.11 -28.27 2.20
C SER A 262 -5.78 -27.67 3.44
N SER A 263 -6.76 -26.79 3.22
CA SER A 263 -7.55 -26.16 4.28
C SER A 263 -8.28 -27.19 5.15
N GLU A 264 -8.82 -28.27 4.54
CA GLU A 264 -9.51 -29.34 5.25
C GLU A 264 -8.56 -30.12 6.17
N GLN A 265 -7.32 -30.35 5.72
CA GLN A 265 -6.32 -31.04 6.53
C GLN A 265 -5.88 -30.19 7.72
N LEU A 266 -5.76 -28.87 7.54
CA LEU A 266 -5.44 -27.95 8.63
C LEU A 266 -6.60 -27.86 9.63
N SER A 267 -7.83 -27.70 9.15
CA SER A 267 -9.03 -27.67 9.99
C SER A 267 -9.20 -28.98 10.79
N THR A 268 -9.03 -30.12 10.14
CA THR A 268 -9.08 -31.44 10.83
C THR A 268 -8.02 -31.51 11.93
N ARG A 269 -6.83 -30.98 11.70
CA ARG A 269 -5.77 -30.97 12.72
C ARG A 269 -6.13 -30.11 13.92
N ILE A 270 -6.66 -28.91 13.69
CA ILE A 270 -7.07 -27.99 14.75
C ILE A 270 -8.21 -28.63 15.59
N ILE A 271 -9.27 -29.11 14.93
CA ILE A 271 -10.42 -29.69 15.64
C ILE A 271 -10.01 -30.97 16.37
N SER A 272 -9.19 -31.85 15.77
CA SER A 272 -8.73 -33.09 16.40
C SER A 272 -7.95 -32.81 17.68
N GLU A 273 -7.17 -31.75 17.73
CA GLU A 273 -6.46 -31.34 18.93
C GLU A 273 -7.39 -30.81 20.00
N GLN A 274 -8.32 -29.92 19.64
CA GLN A 274 -9.28 -29.35 20.56
C GLN A 274 -10.24 -30.41 21.12
N ALA A 275 -10.71 -31.31 20.28
CA ALA A 275 -11.56 -32.44 20.68
C ALA A 275 -10.78 -33.56 21.40
N ARG A 276 -9.43 -33.54 21.33
CA ARG A 276 -8.54 -34.62 21.80
C ARG A 276 -8.85 -35.98 21.13
N ILE A 277 -9.09 -35.97 19.83
CA ILE A 277 -9.36 -37.15 19.02
C ILE A 277 -8.22 -37.26 18.00
N SER A 278 -7.74 -38.48 17.74
CA SER A 278 -6.68 -38.68 16.77
C SER A 278 -7.13 -38.28 15.36
N SER A 279 -6.37 -37.38 14.70
CA SER A 279 -6.65 -36.97 13.32
C SER A 279 -6.59 -38.15 12.34
N ASN A 280 -5.81 -39.20 12.65
CA ASN A 280 -5.74 -40.40 11.86
C ASN A 280 -7.03 -41.22 11.99
N ASP A 281 -7.60 -41.31 13.18
CA ASP A 281 -8.86 -42.04 13.41
C ASP A 281 -10.05 -41.32 12.77
N ILE A 282 -10.04 -39.98 12.80
CA ILE A 282 -11.02 -39.18 12.06
C ILE A 282 -10.92 -39.46 10.56
N ARG A 283 -9.71 -39.44 9.98
CA ARG A 283 -9.50 -39.75 8.55
C ARG A 283 -9.90 -41.17 8.12
N GLN A 284 -9.77 -42.12 9.05
CA GLN A 284 -10.09 -43.54 8.79
C GLN A 284 -11.53 -43.91 9.16
N GLY A 285 -12.30 -42.95 9.70
CA GLY A 285 -13.68 -43.24 10.16
C GLY A 285 -13.72 -44.17 11.36
N ARG A 286 -12.66 -44.23 12.17
CA ARG A 286 -12.52 -45.08 13.36
C ARG A 286 -12.86 -44.35 14.66
N ILE A 287 -13.83 -43.46 14.60
CA ILE A 287 -14.29 -42.68 15.76
C ILE A 287 -15.61 -43.25 16.24
N THR A 288 -15.85 -43.22 17.55
CA THR A 288 -17.15 -43.62 18.15
C THR A 288 -18.16 -42.49 17.97
N ASP A 289 -19.47 -42.84 18.14
CA ASP A 289 -20.53 -41.83 18.07
C ASP A 289 -20.32 -40.69 19.07
N GLU A 290 -19.91 -41.02 20.32
CA GLU A 290 -19.54 -40.00 21.34
C GLU A 290 -18.38 -39.09 20.90
N GLN A 291 -17.39 -39.64 20.23
CA GLN A 291 -16.28 -38.88 19.69
C GLN A 291 -16.72 -38.00 18.52
N PHE A 292 -17.63 -38.48 17.70
CA PHE A 292 -18.20 -37.71 16.60
C PHE A 292 -19.02 -36.51 17.10
N ASP A 293 -19.88 -36.75 18.12
CA ASP A 293 -20.66 -35.69 18.75
C ASP A 293 -19.71 -34.60 19.35
N LYS A 294 -18.67 -35.03 20.06
CA LYS A 294 -17.67 -34.13 20.60
C LYS A 294 -16.90 -33.36 19.51
N PHE A 295 -16.62 -34.00 18.38
CA PHE A 295 -16.00 -33.33 17.23
C PHE A 295 -16.89 -32.22 16.67
N LEU A 296 -18.22 -32.48 16.58
CA LEU A 296 -19.20 -31.48 16.14
C LEU A 296 -19.36 -30.33 17.13
N GLU A 297 -19.37 -30.62 18.44
CA GLU A 297 -19.44 -29.57 19.48
C GLU A 297 -18.20 -28.65 19.50
N THR A 298 -17.08 -29.17 19.04
CA THR A 298 -15.80 -28.44 19.05
C THR A 298 -15.61 -27.60 17.77
N SER A 299 -16.33 -27.92 16.69
CA SER A 299 -16.22 -27.22 15.40
C SER A 299 -17.06 -25.95 15.34
#